data_dd82c45085b0c9fd8a8a7f816cdedaa3
#
_entry.id   dd82c45085b0c9fd8a8a7f816cdedaa3
#
_cell.length_a   1.000
_cell.length_b   1.000
_cell.length_c   1.000
_cell.angle_alpha   90.00
_cell.angle_beta   90.00
_cell.angle_gamma   90.00
#
_symmetry.space_group_name_H-M   'P 1'
#
loop_
_entity.id
_entity.type
_entity.pdbx_description
1 polymer ?
#
loop_
_entity_poly.entity_id
_entity_poly.type
_entity_poly.pdbx_seq_one_letter_code
_entity_poly.pdbx_strand_id
1 'polypeptide(L)'
;MGSEMCIRDRVVAGELITTLAVEHKVPILPVDSEHSAIFQCLAGEWENPVEKILLTASGGPFRTKTMEELAVVTKAQALKHPNWSMGAKITIDSASMMNKGFEMIEAKWLFGLAPEQIQVVVHPQSVIHSMVQFEDGAVIAQLGIPDMKLPISYAFSYPKRLHSKAPRLDFTQYATLTFEEPDMGRFRNLAFAFDAVRK
;
A
#
# COMPACT_ATOMS: atom_id res chain seq x y z
N MET A 1 7.89 20.71 10.07
CA MET A 1 7.56 19.61 9.18
C MET A 1 6.63 18.67 9.93
N GLY A 2 5.34 18.65 9.59
CA GLY A 2 4.40 17.68 10.12
C GLY A 2 4.65 16.35 9.42
N SER A 3 4.96 15.28 10.15
CA SER A 3 4.99 13.94 9.60
C SER A 3 3.55 13.45 9.53
N GLU A 4 2.98 13.47 8.34
CA GLU A 4 1.67 12.89 8.07
C GLU A 4 1.79 11.36 8.04
N MET A 5 1.64 10.72 9.19
CA MET A 5 1.47 9.26 9.29
C MET A 5 -0.01 8.85 9.21
N CYS A 6 -0.91 9.75 8.83
CA CYS A 6 -2.33 9.49 8.87
C CYS A 6 -2.88 9.22 7.47
N ILE A 7 -2.90 7.95 7.07
CA ILE A 7 -3.58 7.45 5.86
C ILE A 7 -5.00 8.03 5.77
N ARG A 8 -5.68 8.16 6.89
CA ARG A 8 -7.10 8.56 6.98
C ARG A 8 -7.38 10.00 6.58
N ASP A 9 -6.45 10.92 6.77
CA ASP A 9 -6.65 12.33 6.43
C ASP A 9 -6.85 12.48 4.91
N ARG A 10 -6.13 11.69 4.10
CA ARG A 10 -6.29 11.68 2.65
C ARG A 10 -7.49 10.88 2.18
N VAL A 11 -7.93 9.90 2.94
CA VAL A 11 -9.18 9.19 2.67
C VAL A 11 -10.38 10.13 2.86
N VAL A 12 -10.33 10.99 3.89
CA VAL A 12 -11.44 11.89 4.26
C VAL A 12 -11.39 13.22 3.51
N ALA A 13 -10.21 13.77 3.26
CA ALA A 13 -10.00 15.12 2.73
C ALA A 13 -8.87 15.18 1.68
N GLY A 14 -8.71 14.11 0.89
CA GLY A 14 -7.61 13.99 -0.07
C GLY A 14 -7.54 15.14 -1.07
N GLU A 15 -8.67 15.50 -1.67
CA GLU A 15 -8.75 16.62 -2.60
C GLU A 15 -8.30 17.95 -1.96
N LEU A 16 -8.81 18.25 -0.77
CA LEU A 16 -8.45 19.46 -0.05
C LEU A 16 -6.95 19.52 0.28
N ILE A 17 -6.40 18.43 0.81
CA ILE A 17 -5.00 18.36 1.21
C ILE A 17 -4.07 18.47 0.01
N THR A 18 -4.38 17.79 -1.09
CA THR A 18 -3.55 17.85 -2.31
C THR A 18 -3.62 19.22 -2.96
N THR A 19 -4.80 19.85 -3.01
CA THR A 19 -4.97 21.21 -3.51
C THR A 19 -4.14 22.21 -2.71
N LEU A 20 -4.27 22.19 -1.38
CA LEU A 20 -3.49 23.07 -0.50
C LEU A 20 -1.98 22.85 -0.62
N ALA A 21 -1.55 21.59 -0.74
CA ALA A 21 -0.14 21.27 -0.91
C ALA A 21 0.43 21.87 -2.20
N VAL A 22 -0.33 21.83 -3.30
CA VAL A 22 0.04 22.45 -4.58
C VAL A 22 0.06 23.98 -4.46
N GLU A 23 -0.97 24.59 -3.91
CA GLU A 23 -1.08 26.04 -3.72
C GLU A 23 0.09 26.60 -2.89
N HIS A 24 0.41 25.91 -1.80
CA HIS A 24 1.49 26.31 -0.90
C HIS A 24 2.88 25.76 -1.29
N LYS A 25 2.97 25.01 -2.40
CA LYS A 25 4.23 24.39 -2.88
C LYS A 25 4.92 23.54 -1.82
N VAL A 26 4.15 22.80 -1.05
CA VAL A 26 4.64 21.90 -0.01
C VAL A 26 4.61 20.47 -0.54
N PRO A 27 5.77 19.79 -0.62
CA PRO A 27 5.79 18.39 -1.07
C PRO A 27 5.14 17.47 -0.03
N ILE A 28 4.35 16.52 -0.51
CA ILE A 28 3.82 15.42 0.31
C ILE A 28 4.68 14.19 0.03
N LEU A 29 5.36 13.69 1.06
CA LEU A 29 6.18 12.48 0.97
C LEU A 29 5.47 11.33 1.68
N PRO A 30 5.14 10.24 0.97
CA PRO A 30 4.44 9.12 1.57
C PRO A 30 5.34 8.34 2.52
N VAL A 31 4.79 7.93 3.65
CA VAL A 31 5.47 7.14 4.68
C VAL A 31 4.88 5.73 4.78
N ASP A 32 3.62 5.54 4.39
CA ASP A 32 3.05 4.20 4.27
C ASP A 32 3.87 3.36 3.29
N SER A 33 4.09 2.08 3.60
CA SER A 33 5.06 1.23 2.89
C SER A 33 4.73 1.10 1.41
N GLU A 34 3.47 0.92 1.08
CA GLU A 34 2.99 0.76 -0.28
C GLU A 34 3.08 2.06 -1.09
N HIS A 35 2.66 3.18 -0.52
CA HIS A 35 2.75 4.48 -1.20
C HIS A 35 4.19 4.95 -1.32
N SER A 36 5.02 4.70 -0.31
CA SER A 36 6.46 4.95 -0.38
C SER A 36 7.11 4.11 -1.49
N ALA A 37 6.68 2.86 -1.67
CA ALA A 37 7.17 2.00 -2.73
C ALA A 37 6.82 2.56 -4.12
N ILE A 38 5.56 2.97 -4.34
CA ILE A 38 5.12 3.60 -5.58
C ILE A 38 5.93 4.87 -5.84
N PHE A 39 6.06 5.73 -4.84
CA PHE A 39 6.86 6.95 -4.93
C PHE A 39 8.33 6.66 -5.31
N GLN A 40 8.92 5.61 -4.75
CA GLN A 40 10.29 5.18 -5.07
C GLN A 40 10.41 4.62 -6.49
N CYS A 41 9.37 3.95 -7.01
CA CYS A 41 9.32 3.48 -8.39
C CYS A 41 9.19 4.64 -9.39
N LEU A 42 8.54 5.74 -8.98
CA LEU A 42 8.37 6.94 -9.80
C LEU A 42 9.56 7.90 -9.72
N ALA A 43 10.50 7.69 -8.80
CA ALA A 43 11.65 8.58 -8.63
C ALA A 43 12.57 8.52 -9.86
N GLY A 44 12.58 9.59 -10.64
CA GLY A 44 13.28 9.67 -11.93
C GLY A 44 12.41 9.37 -13.16
N GLU A 45 11.18 8.93 -12.95
CA GLU A 45 10.24 8.51 -14.00
C GLU A 45 9.01 9.45 -14.13
N TRP A 46 9.06 10.62 -13.51
CA TRP A 46 7.91 11.52 -13.39
C TRP A 46 7.31 12.01 -14.72
N GLU A 47 8.09 11.98 -15.79
CA GLU A 47 7.65 12.37 -17.14
C GLU A 47 7.09 11.19 -17.94
N ASN A 48 7.27 9.96 -17.45
CA ASN A 48 6.85 8.76 -18.15
C ASN A 48 5.39 8.40 -17.80
N PRO A 49 4.57 8.06 -18.81
CA PRO A 49 3.16 7.80 -18.58
C PRO A 49 2.96 6.47 -17.83
N VAL A 50 2.24 6.57 -16.71
CA VAL A 50 1.87 5.43 -15.87
C VAL A 50 0.60 4.79 -16.44
N GLU A 51 0.67 3.52 -16.82
CA GLU A 51 -0.52 2.75 -17.17
C GLU A 51 -1.34 2.44 -15.93
N LYS A 52 -0.70 1.86 -14.90
CA LYS A 52 -1.35 1.57 -13.61
C LYS A 52 -0.34 1.34 -12.50
N ILE A 53 -0.80 1.42 -11.29
CA ILE A 53 -0.09 0.94 -10.10
C ILE A 53 -0.62 -0.43 -9.66
N LEU A 54 0.28 -1.25 -9.14
CA LEU A 54 -0.02 -2.56 -8.57
C LEU A 54 0.20 -2.46 -7.06
N LEU A 55 -0.88 -2.18 -6.33
CA LEU A 55 -0.88 -2.00 -4.88
C LEU A 55 -0.90 -3.37 -4.21
N THR A 56 0.20 -3.78 -3.58
CA THR A 56 0.29 -5.10 -2.98
C THR A 56 -0.38 -5.18 -1.62
N ALA A 57 -0.91 -6.35 -1.29
CA ALA A 57 -1.53 -6.66 -0.01
C ALA A 57 -1.04 -8.02 0.49
N SER A 58 -0.85 -8.18 1.80
CA SER A 58 -0.58 -9.52 2.39
C SER A 58 -1.77 -10.47 2.25
N GLY A 59 -2.98 -9.92 2.07
CA GLY A 59 -4.24 -10.65 2.09
C GLY A 59 -4.78 -10.89 3.51
N GLY A 60 -4.03 -10.51 4.55
CA GLY A 60 -4.41 -10.63 5.95
C GLY A 60 -4.47 -12.09 6.46
N PRO A 61 -4.85 -12.28 7.74
CA PRO A 61 -4.87 -13.60 8.37
C PRO A 61 -6.00 -14.52 7.86
N PHE A 62 -6.96 -13.98 7.11
CA PHE A 62 -8.15 -14.70 6.67
C PHE A 62 -8.16 -15.03 5.18
N ARG A 63 -7.05 -14.77 4.48
CA ARG A 63 -6.91 -14.95 3.03
C ARG A 63 -7.36 -16.33 2.52
N THR A 64 -7.05 -17.38 3.26
CA THR A 64 -7.34 -18.77 2.87
C THR A 64 -8.60 -19.36 3.50
N LYS A 65 -9.37 -18.57 4.29
CA LYS A 65 -10.57 -19.05 4.96
C LYS A 65 -11.77 -19.10 4.04
N THR A 66 -12.66 -20.10 4.22
CA THR A 66 -13.95 -20.17 3.55
C THR A 66 -14.93 -19.15 4.15
N MET A 67 -16.07 -18.92 3.49
CA MET A 67 -17.13 -18.04 4.01
C MET A 67 -17.72 -18.57 5.32
N GLU A 68 -17.87 -19.88 5.46
CA GLU A 68 -18.35 -20.54 6.67
C GLU A 68 -17.38 -20.34 7.84
N GLU A 69 -16.08 -20.47 7.56
CA GLU A 69 -15.03 -20.19 8.57
C GLU A 69 -14.99 -18.73 8.97
N LEU A 70 -15.22 -17.79 8.02
CA LEU A 70 -15.28 -16.37 8.31
C LEU A 70 -16.43 -15.98 9.22
N ALA A 71 -17.58 -16.67 9.13
CA ALA A 71 -18.75 -16.40 9.96
C ALA A 71 -18.50 -16.58 11.47
N VAL A 72 -17.46 -17.36 11.83
CA VAL A 72 -17.14 -17.71 13.22
C VAL A 72 -15.77 -17.19 13.69
N VAL A 73 -15.10 -16.33 12.91
CA VAL A 73 -13.81 -15.74 13.32
C VAL A 73 -13.98 -14.82 14.51
N THR A 74 -12.96 -14.82 15.35
CA THR A 74 -12.92 -14.02 16.55
C THR A 74 -11.99 -12.80 16.38
N LYS A 75 -12.18 -11.77 17.23
CA LYS A 75 -11.29 -10.63 17.33
C LYS A 75 -9.83 -11.06 17.57
N ALA A 76 -9.61 -12.08 18.42
CA ALA A 76 -8.27 -12.58 18.71
C ALA A 76 -7.57 -13.18 17.49
N GLN A 77 -8.33 -13.81 16.59
CA GLN A 77 -7.81 -14.30 15.31
C GLN A 77 -7.51 -13.16 14.33
N ALA A 78 -8.37 -12.14 14.27
CA ALA A 78 -8.17 -10.97 13.43
C ALA A 78 -6.94 -10.14 13.83
N LEU A 79 -6.56 -10.16 15.11
CA LEU A 79 -5.37 -9.47 15.62
C LEU A 79 -4.03 -10.19 15.34
N LYS A 80 -4.04 -11.36 14.70
CA LYS A 80 -2.84 -12.12 14.34
C LYS A 80 -2.46 -11.86 12.87
N HIS A 81 -1.69 -10.79 12.61
CA HIS A 81 -1.18 -10.54 11.27
C HIS A 81 0.00 -11.47 10.95
N PRO A 82 0.07 -12.06 9.71
CA PRO A 82 1.11 -13.04 9.36
C PRO A 82 2.53 -12.45 9.29
N ASN A 83 2.69 -11.21 8.82
CA ASN A 83 3.99 -10.64 8.45
C ASN A 83 4.36 -9.39 9.26
N TRP A 84 3.38 -8.65 9.79
CA TRP A 84 3.60 -7.35 10.43
C TRP A 84 3.19 -7.38 11.90
N SER A 85 4.01 -6.74 12.75
CA SER A 85 3.62 -6.40 14.12
C SER A 85 3.09 -4.97 14.12
N MET A 86 1.78 -4.80 14.26
CA MET A 86 1.09 -3.52 14.11
C MET A 86 0.13 -3.26 15.27
N GLY A 87 -0.34 -2.00 15.37
CA GLY A 87 -1.41 -1.65 16.29
C GLY A 87 -2.72 -2.39 16.00
N ALA A 88 -3.58 -2.55 17.02
CA ALA A 88 -4.79 -3.36 16.92
C ALA A 88 -5.75 -2.92 15.79
N LYS A 89 -5.90 -1.61 15.59
CA LYS A 89 -6.83 -1.07 14.58
C LYS A 89 -6.39 -1.43 13.17
N ILE A 90 -5.15 -1.14 12.79
CA ILE A 90 -4.65 -1.44 11.45
C ILE A 90 -4.59 -2.96 11.19
N THR A 91 -4.36 -3.77 12.23
CA THR A 91 -4.37 -5.24 12.10
C THR A 91 -5.77 -5.76 11.76
N ILE A 92 -6.82 -5.19 12.35
CA ILE A 92 -8.21 -5.53 12.01
C ILE A 92 -8.57 -5.01 10.61
N ASP A 93 -8.15 -3.80 10.26
CA ASP A 93 -8.35 -3.25 8.92
C ASP A 93 -7.68 -4.17 7.86
N SER A 94 -6.48 -4.69 8.14
CA SER A 94 -5.80 -5.65 7.29
C SER A 94 -6.57 -7.00 7.19
N ALA A 95 -7.09 -7.48 8.31
CA ALA A 95 -7.84 -8.74 8.35
C ALA A 95 -9.11 -8.70 7.48
N SER A 96 -9.70 -7.53 7.30
CA SER A 96 -10.91 -7.29 6.49
C SER A 96 -10.59 -6.73 5.09
N MET A 97 -9.34 -6.55 4.73
CA MET A 97 -8.85 -5.84 3.54
C MET A 97 -9.29 -4.35 3.47
N MET A 98 -9.85 -3.80 4.55
CA MET A 98 -10.24 -2.38 4.59
C MET A 98 -9.02 -1.47 4.57
N ASN A 99 -7.90 -1.88 5.18
CA ASN A 99 -6.65 -1.13 5.09
C ASN A 99 -6.25 -0.89 3.63
N LYS A 100 -6.32 -1.93 2.82
CA LYS A 100 -6.01 -1.83 1.39
C LYS A 100 -7.03 -0.97 0.63
N GLY A 101 -8.28 -0.98 1.07
CA GLY A 101 -9.29 -0.05 0.56
C GLY A 101 -8.94 1.42 0.84
N PHE A 102 -8.49 1.74 2.05
CA PHE A 102 -8.02 3.09 2.39
C PHE A 102 -6.79 3.49 1.59
N GLU A 103 -5.83 2.61 1.48
CA GLU A 103 -4.61 2.85 0.71
C GLU A 103 -4.90 3.09 -0.78
N MET A 104 -5.88 2.40 -1.36
CA MET A 104 -6.32 2.64 -2.74
C MET A 104 -6.89 4.06 -2.90
N ILE A 105 -7.73 4.51 -1.96
CA ILE A 105 -8.27 5.88 -1.96
C ILE A 105 -7.13 6.90 -1.81
N GLU A 106 -6.18 6.64 -0.92
CA GLU A 106 -5.02 7.51 -0.70
C GLU A 106 -4.13 7.58 -1.94
N ALA A 107 -3.87 6.45 -2.61
CA ALA A 107 -3.06 6.39 -3.83
C ALA A 107 -3.66 7.24 -4.96
N LYS A 108 -4.98 7.24 -5.11
CA LYS A 108 -5.68 8.12 -6.06
C LYS A 108 -5.28 9.58 -5.87
N TRP A 109 -5.30 10.07 -4.63
CA TRP A 109 -5.00 11.46 -4.31
C TRP A 109 -3.51 11.78 -4.34
N LEU A 110 -2.66 10.87 -3.88
CA LEU A 110 -1.21 11.08 -3.85
C LEU A 110 -0.58 11.14 -5.24
N PHE A 111 -1.05 10.29 -6.15
CA PHE A 111 -0.44 10.12 -7.46
C PHE A 111 -1.30 10.65 -8.60
N GLY A 112 -2.49 11.21 -8.31
CA GLY A 112 -3.37 11.77 -9.31
C GLY A 112 -3.93 10.76 -10.31
N LEU A 113 -4.10 9.50 -9.88
CA LEU A 113 -4.52 8.40 -10.74
C LEU A 113 -6.04 8.22 -10.75
N ALA A 114 -6.57 7.77 -11.88
CA ALA A 114 -7.94 7.30 -11.95
C ALA A 114 -8.09 5.97 -11.16
N PRO A 115 -9.27 5.67 -10.59
CA PRO A 115 -9.48 4.42 -9.87
C PRO A 115 -9.17 3.16 -10.68
N GLU A 116 -9.37 3.22 -11.99
CA GLU A 116 -9.12 2.14 -12.94
C GLU A 116 -7.61 1.86 -13.14
N GLN A 117 -6.77 2.84 -12.84
CA GLN A 117 -5.31 2.72 -12.86
C GLN A 117 -4.74 2.15 -11.55
N ILE A 118 -5.59 1.79 -10.58
CA ILE A 118 -5.15 1.24 -9.28
C ILE A 118 -5.63 -0.21 -9.18
N GLN A 119 -4.71 -1.13 -9.38
CA GLN A 119 -4.98 -2.56 -9.23
C GLN A 119 -4.44 -3.07 -7.90
N VAL A 120 -5.29 -3.72 -7.11
CA VAL A 120 -4.85 -4.42 -5.89
C VAL A 120 -4.41 -5.83 -6.25
N VAL A 121 -3.26 -6.25 -5.73
CA VAL A 121 -2.69 -7.59 -5.94
C VAL A 121 -2.32 -8.18 -4.59
N VAL A 122 -2.77 -9.39 -4.31
CA VAL A 122 -2.38 -10.10 -3.08
C VAL A 122 -1.01 -10.74 -3.27
N HIS A 123 -0.06 -10.37 -2.40
CA HIS A 123 1.31 -10.88 -2.36
C HIS A 123 1.63 -11.33 -0.93
N PRO A 124 1.41 -12.62 -0.60
CA PRO A 124 1.48 -13.12 0.77
C PRO A 124 2.83 -12.94 1.45
N GLN A 125 3.92 -12.98 0.70
CA GLN A 125 5.28 -12.83 1.24
C GLN A 125 5.57 -11.40 1.69
N SER A 126 4.84 -10.39 1.17
CA SER A 126 4.94 -8.96 1.52
C SER A 126 6.36 -8.39 1.38
N VAL A 127 7.18 -8.94 0.51
CA VAL A 127 8.54 -8.40 0.21
C VAL A 127 8.54 -7.42 -0.95
N ILE A 128 7.57 -7.51 -1.86
CA ILE A 128 7.26 -6.45 -2.83
C ILE A 128 6.21 -5.56 -2.18
N HIS A 129 6.58 -4.30 -1.95
CA HIS A 129 5.70 -3.36 -1.24
C HIS A 129 4.71 -2.64 -2.16
N SER A 130 5.02 -2.47 -3.43
CA SER A 130 4.13 -2.12 -4.56
C SER A 130 4.95 -2.01 -5.84
N MET A 131 4.25 -1.83 -6.97
CA MET A 131 4.85 -1.75 -8.30
C MET A 131 4.14 -0.67 -9.12
N VAL A 132 4.85 -0.15 -10.13
CA VAL A 132 4.31 0.75 -11.16
C VAL A 132 4.50 0.09 -12.50
N GLN A 133 3.44 0.00 -13.28
CA GLN A 133 3.45 -0.42 -14.69
C GLN A 133 3.33 0.81 -15.57
N PHE A 134 4.24 0.96 -16.52
CA PHE A 134 4.28 2.04 -17.50
C PHE A 134 3.62 1.63 -18.80
N GLU A 135 3.26 2.59 -19.65
CA GLU A 135 2.58 2.33 -20.94
C GLU A 135 3.42 1.53 -21.94
N ASP A 136 4.74 1.48 -21.78
CA ASP A 136 5.62 0.62 -22.57
C ASP A 136 5.60 -0.86 -22.14
N GLY A 137 4.84 -1.18 -21.07
CA GLY A 137 4.74 -2.50 -20.46
C GLY A 137 5.80 -2.81 -19.41
N ALA A 138 6.76 -1.90 -19.14
CA ALA A 138 7.74 -2.10 -18.08
C ALA A 138 7.06 -2.03 -16.70
N VAL A 139 7.54 -2.86 -15.77
CA VAL A 139 7.10 -2.85 -14.37
C VAL A 139 8.29 -2.61 -13.46
N ILE A 140 8.23 -1.53 -12.68
CA ILE A 140 9.22 -1.24 -11.64
C ILE A 140 8.62 -1.58 -10.28
N ALA A 141 9.38 -2.29 -9.44
CA ALA A 141 8.95 -2.74 -8.13
C ALA A 141 9.94 -2.32 -7.04
N GLN A 142 9.43 -1.90 -5.89
CA GLN A 142 10.26 -1.70 -4.70
C GLN A 142 10.13 -2.91 -3.78
N LEU A 143 11.29 -3.48 -3.42
CA LEU A 143 11.38 -4.65 -2.56
C LEU A 143 12.12 -4.33 -1.27
N GLY A 144 11.73 -5.02 -0.19
CA GLY A 144 12.38 -4.93 1.11
C GLY A 144 11.76 -5.87 2.13
N ILE A 145 12.43 -6.05 3.26
CA ILE A 145 11.84 -6.72 4.42
C ILE A 145 10.74 -5.80 4.99
N PRO A 146 9.60 -6.34 5.47
CA PRO A 146 8.55 -5.56 6.13
C PRO A 146 9.07 -4.83 7.38
N ASP A 147 9.54 -3.59 7.21
CA ASP A 147 10.06 -2.72 8.28
C ASP A 147 9.82 -1.25 7.90
N MET A 148 9.06 -0.55 8.74
CA MET A 148 8.73 0.87 8.54
C MET A 148 9.94 1.81 8.62
N LYS A 149 11.09 1.35 9.12
CA LYS A 149 12.32 2.16 9.11
C LYS A 149 12.74 2.57 7.69
N LEU A 150 12.48 1.71 6.69
CA LEU A 150 12.86 1.99 5.31
C LEU A 150 12.03 3.15 4.71
N PRO A 151 10.70 3.11 4.66
CA PRO A 151 9.91 4.21 4.11
C PRO A 151 10.03 5.50 4.94
N ILE A 152 10.08 5.41 6.27
CA ILE A 152 10.26 6.56 7.15
C ILE A 152 11.61 7.24 6.87
N SER A 153 12.70 6.49 6.86
CA SER A 153 14.03 7.07 6.61
C SER A 153 14.13 7.69 5.22
N TYR A 154 13.51 7.07 4.22
CA TYR A 154 13.51 7.61 2.86
C TYR A 154 12.73 8.93 2.77
N ALA A 155 11.57 9.03 3.40
CA ALA A 155 10.78 10.26 3.44
C ALA A 155 11.55 11.42 4.10
N PHE A 156 12.32 11.15 5.16
CA PHE A 156 13.16 12.17 5.81
C PHE A 156 14.43 12.56 5.03
N SER A 157 14.94 11.67 4.19
CA SER A 157 16.21 11.89 3.49
C SER A 157 16.07 12.22 2.01
N TYR A 158 14.87 12.10 1.45
CA TYR A 158 14.61 12.32 0.03
C TYR A 158 15.23 13.63 -0.48
N PRO A 159 15.90 13.65 -1.65
CA PRO A 159 16.04 12.56 -2.61
C PRO A 159 17.19 11.56 -2.33
N LYS A 160 17.90 11.69 -1.23
CA LYS A 160 19.05 10.86 -0.91
C LYS A 160 18.64 9.58 -0.16
N ARG A 161 19.42 8.50 -0.37
CA ARG A 161 19.33 7.29 0.46
C ARG A 161 20.43 7.29 1.50
N LEU A 162 20.04 7.23 2.78
CA LEU A 162 20.98 7.18 3.88
C LEU A 162 21.29 5.73 4.27
N HIS A 163 22.45 5.54 4.88
CA HIS A 163 22.80 4.25 5.49
C HIS A 163 21.77 3.92 6.59
N SER A 164 21.22 2.74 6.53
CA SER A 164 20.21 2.26 7.45
C SER A 164 20.61 0.91 8.06
N LYS A 165 20.25 0.70 9.32
CA LYS A 165 20.35 -0.59 10.02
C LYS A 165 19.14 -1.51 9.75
N ALA A 166 18.23 -1.14 8.84
CA ALA A 166 17.13 -2.00 8.45
C ALA A 166 17.65 -3.34 7.90
N PRO A 167 16.96 -4.45 8.17
CA PRO A 167 17.33 -5.76 7.64
C PRO A 167 17.46 -5.73 6.12
N ARG A 168 18.37 -6.54 5.58
CA ARG A 168 18.54 -6.69 4.14
C ARG A 168 17.71 -7.86 3.64
N LEU A 169 17.07 -7.67 2.48
CA LEU A 169 16.37 -8.75 1.80
C LEU A 169 17.39 -9.77 1.28
N ASP A 170 17.19 -11.02 1.65
CA ASP A 170 17.97 -12.15 1.15
C ASP A 170 17.10 -12.95 0.18
N PHE A 171 17.38 -12.83 -1.11
CA PHE A 171 16.63 -13.52 -2.16
C PHE A 171 16.70 -15.05 -2.09
N THR A 172 17.70 -15.62 -1.40
CA THR A 172 17.79 -17.08 -1.20
C THR A 172 16.71 -17.59 -0.26
N GLN A 173 16.23 -16.74 0.66
CA GLN A 173 15.12 -17.03 1.56
C GLN A 173 13.74 -16.84 0.91
N TYR A 174 13.68 -16.05 -0.17
CA TYR A 174 12.46 -15.72 -0.92
C TYR A 174 12.58 -16.22 -2.37
N ALA A 175 12.86 -17.49 -2.55
CA ALA A 175 13.08 -18.12 -3.86
C ALA A 175 11.83 -18.09 -4.77
N THR A 176 10.63 -17.95 -4.17
CA THR A 176 9.36 -17.90 -4.89
C THR A 176 8.53 -16.74 -4.38
N LEU A 177 8.06 -15.89 -5.29
CA LEU A 177 7.10 -14.82 -5.04
C LEU A 177 5.79 -15.19 -5.71
N THR A 178 4.68 -15.10 -4.98
CA THR A 178 3.36 -15.47 -5.48
C THR A 178 2.43 -14.27 -5.47
N PHE A 179 1.51 -14.26 -6.44
CA PHE A 179 0.53 -13.20 -6.62
C PHE A 179 -0.84 -13.81 -6.86
N GLU A 180 -1.87 -13.22 -6.28
CA GLU A 180 -3.26 -13.65 -6.41
C GLU A 180 -4.15 -12.40 -6.61
N GLU A 181 -5.27 -12.58 -7.27
CA GLU A 181 -6.30 -11.55 -7.29
C GLU A 181 -7.01 -11.49 -5.93
N PRO A 182 -7.38 -10.29 -5.43
CA PRO A 182 -8.17 -10.19 -4.22
C PRO A 182 -9.60 -10.72 -4.43
N ASP A 183 -10.07 -11.54 -3.50
CA ASP A 183 -11.44 -12.03 -3.51
C ASP A 183 -12.41 -10.94 -3.00
N MET A 184 -12.99 -10.19 -3.93
CA MET A 184 -13.93 -9.09 -3.63
C MET A 184 -15.26 -9.58 -3.02
N GLY A 185 -15.66 -10.83 -3.24
CA GLY A 185 -16.82 -11.43 -2.62
C GLY A 185 -16.61 -11.71 -1.14
N ARG A 186 -15.42 -12.20 -0.80
CA ARG A 186 -14.97 -12.46 0.57
C ARG A 186 -14.66 -11.20 1.33
N PHE A 187 -13.93 -10.27 0.70
CA PHE A 187 -13.47 -9.02 1.32
C PHE A 187 -14.24 -7.82 0.77
N ARG A 188 -15.53 -7.77 1.08
CA ARG A 188 -16.43 -6.71 0.59
C ARG A 188 -16.02 -5.30 0.96
N ASN A 189 -15.25 -5.12 2.04
CA ASN A 189 -14.72 -3.81 2.43
C ASN A 189 -13.80 -3.21 1.35
N LEU A 190 -13.01 -4.05 0.67
CA LEU A 190 -12.21 -3.59 -0.47
C LEU A 190 -13.11 -3.17 -1.64
N ALA A 191 -14.15 -3.96 -1.95
CA ALA A 191 -15.12 -3.60 -2.99
C ALA A 191 -15.83 -2.26 -2.69
N PHE A 192 -16.24 -2.04 -1.44
CA PHE A 192 -16.85 -0.76 -1.01
C PHE A 192 -15.91 0.43 -1.18
N ALA A 193 -14.61 0.26 -0.97
CA ALA A 193 -13.64 1.33 -1.21
C ALA A 193 -13.55 1.69 -2.70
N PHE A 194 -13.53 0.70 -3.60
CA PHE A 194 -13.61 0.95 -5.04
C PHE A 194 -14.91 1.65 -5.46
N ASP A 195 -16.04 1.26 -4.88
CA ASP A 195 -17.32 1.91 -5.16
C ASP A 195 -17.36 3.36 -4.67
N ALA A 196 -16.73 3.64 -3.53
CA ALA A 196 -16.68 4.98 -2.95
C ALA A 196 -15.89 5.98 -3.79
N VAL A 197 -14.78 5.56 -4.42
CA VAL A 197 -13.93 6.48 -5.21
C VAL A 197 -14.45 6.73 -6.63
N ARG A 198 -15.41 5.93 -7.09
CA ARG A 198 -16.07 6.10 -8.40
C ARG A 198 -17.24 7.08 -8.36
N LYS A 199 -17.70 7.43 -7.17
CA LYS A 199 -18.80 8.39 -6.93
C LYS A 199 -18.26 9.79 -6.70
#